data_4f1f26fe4b019a01f6c036498e197d55
#
_entry.id   4f1f26fe4b019a01f6c036498e197d55
#
_cell.length_a   1.000
_cell.length_b   1.000
_cell.length_c   1.000
_cell.angle_alpha   90.00
_cell.angle_beta   90.00
_cell.angle_gamma   90.00
#
_symmetry.space_group_name_H-M   'P 1'
#
loop_
_entity.id
_entity.type
_entity.pdbx_description
1 polymer ?
#
loop_
_entity_poly.entity_id
_entity_poly.type
_entity_poly.pdbx_seq_one_letter_code
_entity_poly.pdbx_strand_id
1 'polypeptide(L)'
;MKHYDAVVIGAGNAGLTAATALQRGGSKTLLLERHNIPGGCATSFVRGEFEFEVALHQLSGLGTEDSPFIMRKVFNDLGVMDKVEFVQEGELYRMFVPGEIDT
;
A
#
# COMPACT_ATOMS: atom_id res chain seq x y z
N MET A 1 9.79 -29.38 14.31
CA MET A 1 8.73 -28.93 13.38
C MET A 1 8.35 -27.50 13.74
N LYS A 2 8.26 -26.64 12.76
CA LYS A 2 7.77 -25.26 12.97
C LYS A 2 6.26 -25.24 13.02
N HIS A 3 5.71 -24.53 14.01
CA HIS A 3 4.27 -24.35 14.16
C HIS A 3 3.90 -22.88 13.94
N TYR A 4 2.79 -22.65 13.28
CA TYR A 4 2.20 -21.33 13.05
C TYR A 4 0.74 -21.36 13.50
N ASP A 5 0.28 -20.26 14.09
CA ASP A 5 -1.11 -20.09 14.49
C ASP A 5 -2.01 -19.80 13.30
N ALA A 6 -1.44 -19.12 12.28
CA ALA A 6 -2.14 -18.75 11.06
C ALA A 6 -1.22 -18.85 9.85
N VAL A 7 -1.78 -19.19 8.71
CA VAL A 7 -1.10 -19.18 7.42
C VAL A 7 -1.92 -18.28 6.47
N VAL A 8 -1.27 -17.27 5.90
CA VAL A 8 -1.86 -16.39 4.91
C VAL A 8 -1.24 -16.70 3.54
N ILE A 9 -2.06 -16.96 2.56
CA ILE A 9 -1.63 -17.30 1.21
C ILE A 9 -1.90 -16.12 0.28
N GLY A 10 -0.83 -15.53 -0.24
CA GLY A 10 -0.85 -14.36 -1.09
C GLY A 10 -0.43 -13.10 -0.35
N ALA A 11 0.59 -12.41 -0.87
CA ALA A 11 1.13 -11.16 -0.31
C ALA A 11 0.76 -9.95 -1.16
N GLY A 12 -0.48 -9.88 -1.62
CA GLY A 12 -1.12 -8.66 -2.11
C GLY A 12 -1.60 -7.79 -0.94
N ASN A 13 -2.32 -6.72 -1.22
CA ASN A 13 -2.79 -5.79 -0.18
C ASN A 13 -3.60 -6.49 0.92
N ALA A 14 -4.51 -7.38 0.54
CA ALA A 14 -5.34 -8.11 1.50
C ALA A 14 -4.51 -9.04 2.39
N GLY A 15 -3.62 -9.83 1.79
CA GLY A 15 -2.78 -10.79 2.52
C GLY A 15 -1.77 -10.10 3.42
N LEU A 16 -1.14 -9.04 2.97
CA LEU A 16 -0.21 -8.23 3.78
C LEU A 16 -0.93 -7.60 4.98
N THR A 17 -2.11 -7.06 4.78
CA THR A 17 -2.92 -6.47 5.85
C THR A 17 -3.34 -7.52 6.87
N ALA A 18 -3.85 -8.66 6.41
CA ALA A 18 -4.28 -9.76 7.27
C ALA A 18 -3.10 -10.33 8.08
N ALA A 19 -1.98 -10.61 7.44
CA ALA A 19 -0.80 -11.14 8.11
C ALA A 19 -0.24 -10.16 9.15
N THR A 20 -0.19 -8.88 8.82
CA THR A 20 0.28 -7.84 9.74
C THR A 20 -0.64 -7.73 10.97
N ALA A 21 -1.95 -7.69 10.76
CA ALA A 21 -2.93 -7.64 11.83
C ALA A 21 -2.85 -8.86 12.75
N LEU A 22 -2.77 -10.05 12.19
CA LEU A 22 -2.62 -11.30 12.94
C LEU A 22 -1.33 -11.31 13.76
N GLN A 23 -0.21 -10.96 13.15
CA GLN A 23 1.08 -10.94 13.84
C GLN A 23 1.09 -9.91 14.97
N ARG A 24 0.54 -8.73 14.75
CA ARG A 24 0.41 -7.70 15.79
C ARG A 24 -0.55 -8.10 16.91
N GLY A 25 -1.56 -8.91 16.60
CA GLY A 25 -2.47 -9.48 17.59
C GLY A 25 -1.89 -10.65 18.39
N GLY A 26 -0.64 -11.02 18.15
CA GLY A 26 0.06 -12.06 18.90
C GLY A 26 0.07 -13.43 18.22
N SER A 27 -0.55 -13.58 17.07
CA SER A 27 -0.52 -14.85 16.32
C SER A 27 0.81 -15.02 15.60
N LYS A 28 1.43 -16.16 15.73
CA LYS A 28 2.60 -16.51 14.91
C LYS A 28 2.12 -16.85 13.50
N THR A 29 2.37 -15.95 12.57
CA THR A 29 1.79 -15.99 11.23
C THR A 29 2.84 -16.29 10.17
N LEU A 30 2.50 -17.20 9.26
CA LEU A 30 3.28 -17.48 8.06
C LEU A 30 2.57 -16.86 6.85
N LEU A 31 3.29 -16.03 6.12
CA LEU A 31 2.82 -15.44 4.86
C LEU A 31 3.53 -16.11 3.68
N LEU A 32 2.77 -16.65 2.75
CA LEU A 32 3.28 -17.34 1.57
C LEU A 32 2.93 -16.53 0.31
N GLU A 33 3.92 -16.32 -0.55
CA GLU A 33 3.76 -15.66 -1.84
C GLU A 33 4.46 -16.46 -2.95
N ARG A 34 3.77 -16.71 -4.06
CA ARG A 34 4.33 -17.45 -5.19
C ARG A 34 5.20 -16.61 -6.11
N HIS A 35 5.02 -15.28 -6.10
CA HIS A 35 5.82 -14.36 -6.89
C HIS A 35 7.15 -14.07 -6.18
N ASN A 36 8.14 -13.55 -6.89
CA ASN A 36 9.46 -13.23 -6.33
C ASN A 36 9.46 -11.97 -5.44
N ILE A 37 8.39 -11.16 -5.50
CA ILE A 37 8.21 -9.97 -4.66
C ILE A 37 6.79 -9.92 -4.10
N PRO A 38 6.59 -9.34 -2.89
CA PRO A 38 5.25 -9.07 -2.37
C PRO A 38 4.62 -7.85 -3.05
N GLY A 39 3.33 -7.67 -2.83
CA GLY A 39 2.58 -6.49 -3.28
C GLY A 39 1.43 -6.81 -4.23
N GLY A 40 1.44 -7.95 -4.89
CA GLY A 40 0.40 -8.33 -5.84
C GLY A 40 0.32 -7.33 -7.00
N CYS A 41 -0.87 -6.76 -7.23
CA CYS A 41 -1.07 -5.72 -8.25
C CYS A 41 -0.59 -4.33 -7.82
N ALA A 42 -0.28 -4.13 -6.54
CA ALA A 42 0.20 -2.85 -5.99
C ALA A 42 1.72 -2.89 -5.83
N THR A 43 2.43 -3.20 -6.89
CA THR A 43 3.89 -3.28 -6.89
C THR A 43 4.46 -2.58 -8.12
N SER A 44 5.67 -2.07 -8.00
CA SER A 44 6.41 -1.52 -9.13
C SER A 44 7.30 -2.60 -9.79
N PHE A 45 7.75 -2.32 -10.99
CA PHE A 45 8.71 -3.19 -11.67
C PHE A 45 9.74 -2.37 -12.46
N VAL A 46 10.88 -2.97 -12.71
CA VAL A 46 11.99 -2.32 -13.41
C VAL A 46 12.26 -3.03 -14.73
N ARG A 47 12.51 -2.26 -15.77
CA ARG A 47 12.99 -2.73 -17.07
C ARG A 47 14.15 -1.85 -17.54
N GLY A 48 15.35 -2.40 -17.50
CA GLY A 48 16.58 -1.63 -17.78
C GLY A 48 16.78 -0.53 -16.74
N GLU A 49 16.80 0.72 -17.19
CA GLU A 49 16.96 1.91 -16.34
C GLU A 49 15.63 2.54 -15.92
N PHE A 50 14.50 1.95 -16.32
CA PHE A 50 13.18 2.53 -16.10
C PHE A 50 12.42 1.77 -15.03
N GLU A 51 11.81 2.51 -14.12
CA GLU A 51 10.89 2.00 -13.10
C GLU A 51 9.46 2.38 -13.46
N PHE A 52 8.55 1.41 -13.31
CA PHE A 52 7.14 1.56 -13.67
C PHE A 52 6.24 1.24 -12.48
N GLU A 53 5.22 2.06 -12.28
CA GLU A 53 4.12 1.77 -11.38
C GLU A 53 3.02 1.00 -12.12
N VAL A 54 2.46 -0.02 -11.46
CA VAL A 54 1.47 -0.91 -12.07
C VAL A 54 0.06 -0.38 -11.93
N ALA A 55 -0.26 0.24 -10.79
CA ALA A 55 -1.64 0.57 -10.42
C ALA A 55 -1.79 2.02 -9.96
N LEU A 56 -2.00 2.24 -8.68
CA LEU A 56 -2.25 3.57 -8.12
C LEU A 56 -0.99 4.44 -8.11
N HIS A 57 -1.14 5.65 -8.61
CA HIS A 57 -0.11 6.69 -8.53
C HIS A 57 -0.36 7.65 -7.37
N GLN A 58 -1.59 7.69 -6.87
CA GLN A 58 -2.03 8.59 -5.81
C GLN A 58 -2.86 7.82 -4.78
N LEU A 59 -2.77 8.22 -3.53
CA LEU A 59 -3.57 7.66 -2.44
C LEU A 59 -4.46 8.75 -1.85
N SER A 60 -5.76 8.47 -1.75
CA SER A 60 -6.73 9.31 -1.06
C SER A 60 -7.15 8.71 0.27
N GLY A 61 -7.84 9.49 1.08
CA GLY A 61 -8.42 9.00 2.34
C GLY A 61 -7.47 9.00 3.52
N LEU A 62 -6.32 9.67 3.42
CA LEU A 62 -5.35 9.77 4.50
C LEU A 62 -5.73 10.84 5.52
N GLY A 63 -6.13 12.02 5.08
CA GLY A 63 -6.36 13.16 5.95
C GLY A 63 -5.07 13.72 6.55
N THR A 64 -5.21 14.48 7.61
CA THR A 64 -4.11 15.04 8.39
C THR A 64 -4.04 14.39 9.78
N GLU A 65 -3.00 14.69 10.53
CA GLU A 65 -2.90 14.23 11.93
C GLU A 65 -4.06 14.76 12.79
N ASP A 66 -4.43 16.02 12.59
CA ASP A 66 -5.52 16.66 13.34
C ASP A 66 -6.91 16.22 12.86
N SER A 67 -7.03 15.84 11.58
CA SER A 67 -8.28 15.36 10.98
C SER A 67 -8.03 14.09 10.17
N PRO A 68 -7.81 12.96 10.83
CA PRO A 68 -7.47 11.72 10.18
C PRO A 68 -8.66 11.08 9.48
N PHE A 69 -8.46 10.59 8.26
CA PHE A 69 -9.40 9.74 7.56
C PHE A 69 -9.08 8.26 7.78
N ILE A 70 -9.92 7.39 7.24
CA ILE A 70 -9.86 5.95 7.52
C ILE A 70 -8.50 5.32 7.21
N MET A 71 -7.84 5.72 6.12
CA MET A 71 -6.54 5.14 5.73
C MET A 71 -5.45 5.45 6.76
N ARG A 72 -5.45 6.65 7.33
CA ARG A 72 -4.49 7.00 8.40
C ARG A 72 -4.71 6.16 9.64
N LYS A 73 -5.97 5.92 10.00
CA LYS A 73 -6.32 5.06 11.13
C LYS A 73 -5.86 3.62 10.92
N VAL A 74 -6.11 3.09 9.74
CA VAL A 74 -5.66 1.72 9.37
C VAL A 74 -4.14 1.61 9.45
N PHE A 75 -3.40 2.56 8.88
CA PHE A 75 -1.94 2.53 8.92
C PHE A 75 -1.37 2.69 10.33
N ASN A 76 -2.02 3.48 11.18
CA ASN A 76 -1.66 3.56 12.59
C ASN A 76 -1.91 2.23 13.31
N ASP A 77 -3.07 1.61 13.08
CA ASP A 77 -3.43 0.33 13.71
C ASP A 77 -2.50 -0.80 13.26
N LEU A 78 -2.06 -0.78 12.02
CA LEU A 78 -1.07 -1.73 11.51
C LEU A 78 0.37 -1.41 11.95
N GLY A 79 0.61 -0.24 12.54
CA GLY A 79 1.91 0.17 13.03
C GLY A 79 2.90 0.52 11.93
N VAL A 80 2.44 0.96 10.77
CA VAL A 80 3.28 1.26 9.61
C VAL A 80 3.33 2.74 9.26
N MET A 81 2.53 3.58 9.92
CA MET A 81 2.42 5.00 9.59
C MET A 81 3.76 5.75 9.69
N ASP A 82 4.60 5.39 10.66
CA ASP A 82 5.92 5.97 10.86
C ASP A 82 7.01 5.42 9.92
N LYS A 83 6.66 4.42 9.13
CA LYS A 83 7.59 3.76 8.19
C LYS A 83 7.41 4.21 6.75
N VAL A 84 6.43 5.05 6.49
CA VAL A 84 6.05 5.53 5.15
C VAL A 84 5.99 7.05 5.17
N GLU A 85 6.59 7.67 4.17
CA GLU A 85 6.48 9.10 3.93
C GLU A 85 5.34 9.37 2.95
N PHE A 86 4.42 10.26 3.33
CA PHE A 86 3.34 10.72 2.47
C PHE A 86 3.60 12.15 2.03
N VAL A 87 3.64 12.36 0.73
CA VAL A 87 3.85 13.66 0.13
C VAL A 87 2.52 14.15 -0.43
N GLN A 88 2.07 15.31 0.04
CA GLN A 88 0.84 15.92 -0.46
C GLN A 88 1.09 16.53 -1.84
N GLU A 89 0.30 16.12 -2.81
CA GLU A 89 0.33 16.71 -4.14
C GLU A 89 -0.44 18.03 -4.17
N GLY A 90 0.11 19.01 -4.90
CA GLY A 90 -0.55 20.31 -5.08
C GLY A 90 -1.71 20.27 -6.07
N GLU A 91 -1.64 19.36 -7.04
CA GLU A 91 -2.65 19.16 -8.06
C GLU A 91 -2.88 17.66 -8.27
N LEU A 92 -4.15 17.26 -8.41
CA LEU A 92 -4.49 15.86 -8.68
C LEU A 92 -4.16 15.47 -10.13
N TYR A 93 -4.48 16.35 -11.06
CA TYR A 93 -4.19 16.18 -12.48
C TYR A 93 -4.35 17.53 -13.19
N ARG A 94 -3.77 17.60 -14.37
CA ARG A 94 -4.01 18.69 -15.30
C ARG A 94 -4.60 18.13 -16.59
N MET A 95 -5.70 18.71 -17.04
CA MET A 95 -6.32 18.37 -18.31
C MET A 95 -6.00 19.46 -19.33
N PHE A 96 -5.50 19.06 -20.48
CA PHE A 96 -5.22 19.96 -21.58
C PHE A 96 -5.88 19.45 -22.86
N VAL A 97 -6.79 20.27 -23.40
CA VAL A 97 -7.41 20.05 -24.71
C VAL A 97 -7.09 21.28 -25.55
N PRO A 98 -6.28 21.17 -26.61
CA PRO A 98 -5.86 22.33 -27.40
C PRO A 98 -7.03 23.19 -27.89
N GLY A 99 -7.02 24.47 -27.51
CA GLY A 99 -8.06 25.43 -27.87
C GLY A 99 -9.34 25.38 -27.06
N GLU A 100 -9.47 24.46 -26.12
CA GLU A 100 -10.70 24.30 -25.32
C GLU A 100 -10.47 24.36 -23.82
N ILE A 101 -9.57 23.52 -23.29
CA ILE A 101 -9.39 23.32 -21.85
C ILE A 101 -7.91 23.33 -21.48
N ASP A 102 -7.60 24.07 -20.42
CA ASP A 102 -6.34 23.97 -19.66
C ASP A 102 -6.68 24.19 -18.18
N THR A 103 -6.81 23.12 -17.43
CA THR A 103 -7.20 23.17 -16.02
C THR A 103 -6.54 22.08 -15.18
#